data_ce39b8c49892e530939075c23c8d029d
#
_entry.id   ce39b8c49892e530939075c23c8d029d
#
_cell.length_a   1.000
_cell.length_b   1.000
_cell.length_c   1.000
_cell.angle_alpha   90.00
_cell.angle_beta   90.00
_cell.angle_gamma   90.00
#
_symmetry.space_group_name_H-M   'P 1'
#
loop_
_entity.id
_entity.type
_entity.pdbx_description
1 polymer ?
#
loop_
_entity_poly.entity_id
_entity_poly.type
_entity_poly.pdbx_seq_one_letter_code
_entity_poly.pdbx_strand_id
1 'polypeptide(L)'
;MDCQTLPLRERATSRSDDGEGKAGETMRTVNELYEAMQRIAPLELAESWDNPGLLVDCGRPVDQVLVTLDITPEVVQEAAAKGCGLIVAHHPVIFSPLKRLEPRDVPFQLVQNGISAICMHTNLDAAEGGVNEVLAGIFGMRNWEPFAGGCGRVGEVDPIPVPELAKKAQDALGKRCNLPETGPAVQVKYTDSGRPVRRLAVISGAGGSLFEEAIAMGADCLLTGEANHHHACDAARLGLSLIAAGHYATEFPVTAAMAERLRAAFPELEVLVSTANRDPYTYI
;
A
#
# COMPACT_ATOMS: atom_id res chain seq x y z
N MET A 1 62.13 -1.65 21.67
CA MET A 1 61.78 -0.21 21.53
C MET A 1 60.38 -0.05 22.04
N ASP A 2 60.29 0.63 23.18
CA ASP A 2 59.17 0.62 24.09
C ASP A 2 57.96 1.39 23.56
N CYS A 3 56.81 0.75 23.69
CA CYS A 3 55.51 1.40 23.45
C CYS A 3 55.03 1.95 24.80
N GLN A 4 55.13 3.27 24.98
CA GLN A 4 54.68 3.97 26.18
C GLN A 4 53.15 4.18 26.16
N THR A 5 52.51 3.60 27.17
CA THR A 5 51.09 3.86 27.52
C THR A 5 50.89 5.18 28.18
N LEU A 6 49.95 5.97 27.66
CA LEU A 6 49.48 7.24 28.28
C LEU A 6 48.25 6.97 29.15
N PRO A 7 48.13 7.60 30.33
CA PRO A 7 47.03 7.35 31.24
C PRO A 7 45.75 8.15 30.88
N LEU A 8 44.60 7.54 31.02
CA LEU A 8 43.28 8.12 30.97
C LEU A 8 43.06 9.08 32.14
N ARG A 9 42.73 10.31 31.88
CA ARG A 9 42.25 11.26 32.89
C ARG A 9 40.76 11.14 33.07
N GLU A 10 40.34 10.70 34.25
CA GLU A 10 39.00 10.83 34.76
C GLU A 10 38.65 12.30 34.92
N ARG A 11 37.54 12.76 34.32
CA ARG A 11 36.84 13.99 34.71
C ARG A 11 35.44 13.61 35.16
N ALA A 12 35.26 13.53 36.44
CA ALA A 12 33.97 13.58 37.08
C ALA A 12 33.39 15.01 36.92
N THR A 13 32.24 15.16 36.32
CA THR A 13 31.38 16.32 36.49
C THR A 13 29.97 15.83 36.78
N SER A 14 29.59 15.99 38.05
CA SER A 14 28.22 15.89 38.52
C SER A 14 27.37 16.95 37.80
N ARG A 15 26.34 16.52 37.09
CA ARG A 15 25.20 17.35 36.72
C ARG A 15 23.97 16.78 37.42
N SER A 16 23.38 17.62 38.23
CA SER A 16 22.08 17.46 38.86
C SER A 16 21.02 17.20 37.79
N ASP A 17 20.38 16.07 37.93
CA ASP A 17 19.25 15.62 37.13
C ASP A 17 17.99 16.22 37.79
N ASP A 18 17.50 17.33 37.29
CA ASP A 18 16.18 17.89 37.59
C ASP A 18 15.49 18.17 36.23
N GLY A 19 15.06 17.10 35.58
CA GLY A 19 14.20 17.11 34.40
C GLY A 19 12.98 16.26 34.71
N GLU A 20 11.87 16.89 35.09
CA GLU A 20 10.56 16.24 35.14
C GLU A 20 10.30 15.54 33.80
N GLY A 21 10.34 14.19 33.81
CA GLY A 21 10.05 13.35 32.70
C GLY A 21 8.61 13.56 32.26
N LYS A 22 8.43 14.01 31.01
CA LYS A 22 7.19 13.78 30.27
C LYS A 22 6.83 12.31 30.39
N ALA A 23 5.57 12.02 30.73
CA ALA A 23 5.01 10.67 30.82
C ALA A 23 5.48 9.86 29.60
N GLY A 24 6.10 8.70 29.86
CA GLY A 24 6.84 7.94 28.86
C GLY A 24 6.01 7.65 27.62
N GLU A 25 6.37 8.26 26.51
CA GLU A 25 5.97 7.82 25.18
C GLU A 25 6.50 6.40 25.02
N THR A 26 5.60 5.43 24.93
CA THR A 26 5.97 4.01 24.84
C THR A 26 6.41 3.75 23.42
N MET A 27 7.70 3.97 23.16
CA MET A 27 8.31 3.61 21.88
C MET A 27 8.13 2.11 21.62
N ARG A 28 7.80 1.74 20.39
CA ARG A 28 7.65 0.36 19.96
C ARG A 28 8.89 -0.10 19.19
N THR A 29 9.15 -1.39 19.24
CA THR A 29 10.15 -2.00 18.37
C THR A 29 9.55 -2.22 16.97
N VAL A 30 10.38 -2.21 15.95
CA VAL A 30 9.96 -2.53 14.58
C VAL A 30 9.33 -3.92 14.51
N ASN A 31 9.86 -4.89 15.29
CA ASN A 31 9.32 -6.25 15.33
C ASN A 31 7.90 -6.33 15.89
N GLU A 32 7.56 -5.58 16.95
CA GLU A 32 6.18 -5.52 17.46
C GLU A 32 5.20 -5.02 16.39
N LEU A 33 5.62 -3.99 15.63
CA LEU A 33 4.83 -3.44 14.54
C LEU A 33 4.72 -4.43 13.36
N TYR A 34 5.81 -5.13 13.05
CA TYR A 34 5.82 -6.18 12.04
C TYR A 34 4.89 -7.35 12.40
N GLU A 35 4.92 -7.83 13.63
CA GLU A 35 3.99 -8.86 14.11
C GLU A 35 2.52 -8.41 14.02
N ALA A 36 2.24 -7.14 14.29
CA ALA A 36 0.90 -6.60 14.10
C ALA A 36 0.49 -6.57 12.63
N MET A 37 1.40 -6.17 11.74
CA MET A 37 1.14 -6.21 10.30
C MET A 37 0.92 -7.63 9.78
N GLN A 38 1.64 -8.63 10.31
CA GLN A 38 1.38 -10.03 9.98
C GLN A 38 0.02 -10.55 10.48
N ARG A 39 -0.52 -10.00 11.58
CA ARG A 39 -1.90 -10.30 12.00
C ARG A 39 -2.94 -9.66 11.09
N ILE A 40 -2.64 -8.50 10.51
CA ILE A 40 -3.50 -7.80 9.55
C ILE A 40 -3.47 -8.48 8.18
N ALA A 41 -2.30 -8.85 7.71
CA ALA A 41 -2.06 -9.49 6.42
C ALA A 41 -1.01 -10.60 6.56
N PRO A 42 -1.42 -11.83 6.90
CA PRO A 42 -0.51 -12.97 7.07
C PRO A 42 0.34 -13.23 5.84
N LEU A 43 1.64 -13.50 6.04
CA LEU A 43 2.58 -13.72 4.93
C LEU A 43 2.25 -14.96 4.11
N GLU A 44 1.54 -15.92 4.69
CA GLU A 44 1.08 -17.14 4.02
C GLU A 44 0.07 -16.87 2.89
N LEU A 45 -0.52 -15.68 2.88
CA LEU A 45 -1.42 -15.22 1.81
C LEU A 45 -0.67 -14.66 0.60
N ALA A 46 0.65 -14.44 0.72
CA ALA A 46 1.43 -13.87 -0.37
C ALA A 46 1.63 -14.86 -1.51
N GLU A 47 1.66 -14.34 -2.72
CA GLU A 47 2.07 -15.09 -3.89
C GLU A 47 3.53 -15.55 -3.76
N SER A 48 3.84 -16.73 -4.27
CA SER A 48 5.15 -17.38 -4.09
C SER A 48 6.34 -16.63 -4.73
N TRP A 49 6.07 -15.73 -5.65
CA TRP A 49 7.07 -14.88 -6.33
C TRP A 49 7.27 -13.52 -5.63
N ASP A 50 6.43 -13.20 -4.65
CA ASP A 50 6.41 -11.90 -3.97
C ASP A 50 7.47 -11.80 -2.86
N ASN A 51 7.73 -10.57 -2.37
CA ASN A 51 8.68 -10.31 -1.30
C ASN A 51 8.10 -9.34 -0.25
N PRO A 52 6.95 -9.65 0.38
CA PRO A 52 6.44 -8.82 1.47
C PRO A 52 7.19 -9.07 2.78
N GLY A 53 7.07 -8.15 3.72
CA GLY A 53 7.60 -8.31 5.07
C GLY A 53 8.44 -7.14 5.55
N LEU A 54 9.24 -7.37 6.58
CA LEU A 54 10.22 -6.41 7.09
C LEU A 54 11.46 -6.41 6.17
N LEU A 55 11.52 -5.45 5.25
CA LEU A 55 12.53 -5.42 4.20
C LEU A 55 13.76 -4.55 4.55
N VAL A 56 13.59 -3.58 5.43
CA VAL A 56 14.68 -2.76 5.97
C VAL A 56 14.47 -2.62 7.47
N ASP A 57 15.43 -3.09 8.27
CA ASP A 57 15.44 -2.91 9.72
C ASP A 57 16.66 -2.08 10.14
N CYS A 58 16.42 -0.92 10.71
CA CYS A 58 17.46 -0.03 11.24
C CYS A 58 17.71 -0.22 12.73
N GLY A 59 17.00 -1.13 13.40
CA GLY A 59 17.17 -1.47 14.82
C GLY A 59 16.83 -0.32 15.76
N ARG A 60 16.03 0.67 15.34
CA ARG A 60 15.65 1.83 16.14
C ARG A 60 14.23 1.70 16.67
N PRO A 61 13.96 2.22 17.88
CA PRO A 61 12.59 2.30 18.37
C PRO A 61 11.76 3.28 17.52
N VAL A 62 10.45 3.05 17.47
CA VAL A 62 9.48 3.76 16.64
C VAL A 62 8.43 4.42 17.53
N ASP A 63 8.20 5.69 17.32
CA ASP A 63 7.13 6.50 17.92
C ASP A 63 6.20 7.07 16.84
N GLN A 64 6.70 7.21 15.60
CA GLN A 64 5.92 7.69 14.46
C GLN A 64 6.07 6.78 13.25
N VAL A 65 4.95 6.52 12.58
CA VAL A 65 4.85 5.65 11.40
C VAL A 65 4.26 6.42 10.24
N LEU A 66 4.87 6.32 9.06
CA LEU A 66 4.32 6.83 7.80
C LEU A 66 3.76 5.66 6.98
N VAL A 67 2.48 5.72 6.63
CA VAL A 67 1.82 4.73 5.75
C VAL A 67 1.76 5.27 4.33
N THR A 68 2.10 4.43 3.35
CA THR A 68 2.16 4.84 1.93
C THR A 68 1.80 3.67 1.01
N LEU A 69 1.59 3.93 -0.28
CA LEU A 69 1.53 2.89 -1.31
C LEU A 69 2.95 2.53 -1.76
N ASP A 70 3.70 3.51 -2.25
CA ASP A 70 5.07 3.36 -2.73
C ASP A 70 6.06 4.04 -1.79
N ILE A 71 7.25 3.46 -1.62
CA ILE A 71 8.37 4.13 -0.95
C ILE A 71 9.24 4.78 -2.02
N THR A 72 8.98 6.06 -2.31
CA THR A 72 9.80 6.87 -3.23
C THR A 72 10.83 7.71 -2.45
N PRO A 73 11.84 8.30 -3.12
CA PRO A 73 12.76 9.25 -2.46
C PRO A 73 12.03 10.39 -1.74
N GLU A 74 10.94 10.90 -2.32
CA GLU A 74 10.12 11.98 -1.73
C GLU A 74 9.40 11.50 -0.46
N VAL A 75 8.93 10.25 -0.44
CA VAL A 75 8.31 9.63 0.73
C VAL A 75 9.34 9.41 1.85
N VAL A 76 10.57 8.99 1.52
CA VAL A 76 11.65 8.89 2.51
C VAL A 76 12.01 10.26 3.09
N GLN A 77 12.05 11.31 2.27
CA GLN A 77 12.28 12.67 2.73
C GLN A 77 11.13 13.18 3.62
N GLU A 78 9.88 12.88 3.26
CA GLU A 78 8.70 13.20 4.07
C GLU A 78 8.79 12.52 5.45
N ALA A 79 9.10 11.21 5.48
CA ALA A 79 9.25 10.45 6.72
C ALA A 79 10.38 11.02 7.60
N ALA A 80 11.53 11.32 7.02
CA ALA A 80 12.65 11.93 7.74
C ALA A 80 12.31 13.31 8.31
N ALA A 81 11.64 14.15 7.52
CA ALA A 81 11.24 15.49 7.95
C ALA A 81 10.20 15.48 9.08
N LYS A 82 9.35 14.45 9.12
CA LYS A 82 8.33 14.25 10.16
C LYS A 82 8.84 13.44 11.35
N GLY A 83 10.06 12.91 11.31
CA GLY A 83 10.63 12.10 12.39
C GLY A 83 10.13 10.67 12.43
N CYS A 84 9.51 10.16 11.37
CA CYS A 84 9.01 8.78 11.32
C CYS A 84 10.18 7.78 11.32
N GLY A 85 10.18 6.85 12.27
CA GLY A 85 11.16 5.76 12.37
C GLY A 85 10.83 4.54 11.52
N LEU A 86 9.60 4.47 11.00
CA LEU A 86 9.09 3.36 10.20
C LEU A 86 8.22 3.87 9.05
N ILE A 87 8.38 3.26 7.87
CA ILE A 87 7.43 3.34 6.77
C ILE A 87 6.72 1.99 6.63
N VAL A 88 5.40 1.99 6.59
CA VAL A 88 4.58 0.82 6.20
C VAL A 88 4.01 1.08 4.82
N ALA A 89 4.36 0.22 3.87
CA ALA A 89 3.99 0.38 2.46
C ALA A 89 3.25 -0.84 1.92
N HIS A 90 2.54 -0.65 0.82
CA HIS A 90 1.99 -1.75 0.04
C HIS A 90 3.09 -2.37 -0.85
N HIS A 91 3.69 -1.59 -1.71
CA HIS A 91 4.69 -2.09 -2.65
C HIS A 91 6.04 -2.38 -1.99
N PRO A 92 6.67 -3.54 -2.30
CA PRO A 92 7.98 -3.91 -1.76
C PRO A 92 9.09 -2.96 -2.23
N VAL A 93 9.78 -2.33 -1.29
CA VAL A 93 10.95 -1.48 -1.60
C VAL A 93 12.15 -2.29 -2.09
N ILE A 94 12.18 -3.58 -1.79
CA ILE A 94 13.11 -4.56 -2.32
C ILE A 94 12.29 -5.70 -2.91
N PHE A 95 12.12 -5.73 -4.23
CA PHE A 95 11.38 -6.78 -4.92
C PHE A 95 12.29 -7.96 -5.29
N SER A 96 13.49 -7.66 -5.79
CA SER A 96 14.50 -8.66 -6.16
C SER A 96 15.75 -8.52 -5.30
N PRO A 97 16.52 -9.61 -5.07
CA PRO A 97 17.76 -9.55 -4.30
C PRO A 97 18.72 -8.48 -4.81
N LEU A 98 19.20 -7.62 -3.93
CA LEU A 98 20.14 -6.55 -4.24
C LEU A 98 21.56 -7.10 -4.33
N LYS A 99 22.30 -6.76 -5.40
CA LYS A 99 23.72 -7.12 -5.55
C LYS A 99 24.65 -6.02 -5.03
N ARG A 100 24.19 -4.78 -4.98
CA ARG A 100 24.90 -3.61 -4.43
C ARG A 100 23.89 -2.53 -4.08
N LEU A 101 24.28 -1.59 -3.25
CA LEU A 101 23.53 -0.39 -2.89
C LEU A 101 24.30 0.86 -3.32
N GLU A 102 23.58 1.84 -3.85
CA GLU A 102 24.09 3.15 -4.23
C GLU A 102 23.28 4.26 -3.54
N PRO A 103 23.84 5.48 -3.36
CA PRO A 103 23.13 6.58 -2.67
C PRO A 103 21.76 6.97 -3.27
N ARG A 104 21.53 6.67 -4.54
CA ARG A 104 20.26 6.92 -5.22
C ARG A 104 19.21 5.84 -4.94
N ASP A 105 19.60 4.67 -4.43
CA ASP A 105 18.68 3.57 -4.17
C ASP A 105 17.86 3.85 -2.92
N VAL A 106 16.55 3.63 -3.00
CA VAL A 106 15.63 3.90 -1.89
C VAL A 106 16.01 3.11 -0.62
N PRO A 107 16.37 1.81 -0.70
CA PRO A 107 16.84 1.08 0.49
C PRO A 107 18.08 1.70 1.15
N PHE A 108 19.01 2.28 0.36
CA PHE A 108 20.15 3.01 0.92
C PHE A 108 19.71 4.27 1.65
N GLN A 109 18.79 5.04 1.06
CA GLN A 109 18.27 6.27 1.66
C GLN A 109 17.52 5.99 2.96
N LEU A 110 16.75 4.89 3.04
CA LEU A 110 16.10 4.44 4.26
C LEU A 110 17.13 4.20 5.38
N VAL A 111 18.16 3.37 5.11
CA VAL A 111 19.23 3.08 6.07
C VAL A 111 19.98 4.35 6.49
N GLN A 112 20.30 5.25 5.54
CA GLN A 112 20.99 6.50 5.80
C GLN A 112 20.19 7.42 6.76
N ASN A 113 18.86 7.42 6.66
CA ASN A 113 17.98 8.19 7.53
C ASN A 113 17.58 7.42 8.81
N GLY A 114 17.96 6.13 8.93
CA GLY A 114 17.59 5.29 10.07
C GLY A 114 16.11 4.95 10.12
N ILE A 115 15.47 4.85 8.95
CA ILE A 115 14.05 4.55 8.77
C ILE A 115 13.90 3.09 8.36
N SER A 116 13.13 2.32 9.11
CA SER A 116 12.78 0.94 8.78
C SER A 116 11.63 0.88 7.76
N ALA A 117 11.49 -0.24 7.05
CA ALA A 117 10.42 -0.43 6.07
C ALA A 117 9.77 -1.82 6.19
N ILE A 118 8.45 -1.83 6.38
CA ILE A 118 7.59 -3.02 6.29
C ILE A 118 6.72 -2.86 5.04
N CYS A 119 6.70 -3.89 4.20
CA CYS A 119 5.89 -3.90 2.98
C CYS A 119 4.91 -5.07 3.02
N MET A 120 3.63 -4.81 2.77
CA MET A 120 2.55 -5.80 2.71
C MET A 120 1.90 -5.69 1.32
N HIS A 121 2.22 -6.61 0.43
CA HIS A 121 1.88 -6.58 -0.97
C HIS A 121 0.76 -7.57 -1.30
N THR A 122 1.01 -8.66 -2.02
CA THR A 122 -0.05 -9.60 -2.41
C THR A 122 -0.75 -10.27 -1.22
N ASN A 123 -0.06 -10.40 -0.10
CA ASN A 123 -0.69 -10.82 1.15
C ASN A 123 -1.76 -9.83 1.64
N LEU A 124 -1.56 -8.52 1.44
CA LEU A 124 -2.55 -7.49 1.76
C LEU A 124 -3.68 -7.43 0.72
N ASP A 125 -3.39 -7.76 -0.55
CA ASP A 125 -4.42 -7.91 -1.58
C ASP A 125 -5.44 -8.98 -1.21
N ALA A 126 -4.97 -10.10 -0.67
CA ALA A 126 -5.77 -11.26 -0.30
C ALA A 126 -6.42 -11.15 1.09
N ALA A 127 -5.84 -10.36 2.00
CA ALA A 127 -6.26 -10.29 3.39
C ALA A 127 -7.68 -9.75 3.57
N GLU A 128 -8.33 -10.17 4.67
CA GLU A 128 -9.58 -9.58 5.14
C GLU A 128 -9.40 -8.09 5.48
N GLY A 129 -10.24 -7.24 4.88
CA GLY A 129 -10.14 -5.78 4.93
C GLY A 129 -8.86 -5.23 4.29
N GLY A 130 -8.21 -6.00 3.43
CA GLY A 130 -7.08 -5.58 2.60
C GLY A 130 -7.53 -4.81 1.35
N VAL A 131 -6.62 -4.70 0.37
CA VAL A 131 -6.79 -3.81 -0.79
C VAL A 131 -8.11 -4.07 -1.52
N ASN A 132 -8.38 -5.33 -1.85
CA ASN A 132 -9.54 -5.67 -2.68
C ASN A 132 -10.86 -5.65 -1.94
N GLU A 133 -10.87 -5.82 -0.60
CA GLU A 133 -12.08 -5.60 0.20
C GLU A 133 -12.36 -4.11 0.42
N VAL A 134 -11.34 -3.28 0.58
CA VAL A 134 -11.49 -1.82 0.57
C VAL A 134 -12.07 -1.37 -0.75
N LEU A 135 -11.54 -1.88 -1.87
CA LEU A 135 -12.04 -1.58 -3.21
C LEU A 135 -13.50 -2.04 -3.38
N ALA A 136 -13.84 -3.28 -2.98
CA ALA A 136 -15.20 -3.79 -3.00
C ALA A 136 -16.17 -2.91 -2.19
N GLY A 137 -15.75 -2.46 -1.02
CA GLY A 137 -16.51 -1.54 -0.17
C GLY A 137 -16.79 -0.20 -0.82
N ILE A 138 -15.82 0.38 -1.56
CA ILE A 138 -15.99 1.65 -2.30
C ILE A 138 -17.11 1.55 -3.33
N PHE A 139 -17.27 0.39 -3.97
CA PHE A 139 -18.31 0.16 -4.97
C PHE A 139 -19.64 -0.32 -4.38
N GLY A 140 -19.69 -0.57 -3.06
CA GLY A 140 -20.91 -1.04 -2.37
C GLY A 140 -21.26 -2.47 -2.74
N MET A 141 -20.24 -3.29 -2.98
CA MET A 141 -20.43 -4.71 -3.23
C MET A 141 -20.99 -5.42 -1.99
N ARG A 142 -21.81 -6.43 -2.23
CA ARG A 142 -22.41 -7.28 -1.20
C ARG A 142 -22.18 -8.75 -1.54
N ASN A 143 -22.21 -9.62 -0.53
CA ASN A 143 -22.12 -11.08 -0.68
C ASN A 143 -20.92 -11.48 -1.56
N TRP A 144 -19.76 -10.81 -1.38
CA TRP A 144 -18.59 -11.12 -2.18
C TRP A 144 -17.89 -12.40 -1.73
N GLU A 145 -17.26 -13.03 -2.67
CA GLU A 145 -16.39 -14.18 -2.50
C GLU A 145 -15.04 -13.94 -3.15
N PRO A 146 -13.97 -14.61 -2.70
CA PRO A 146 -12.65 -14.45 -3.29
C PRO A 146 -12.57 -15.14 -4.67
N PHE A 147 -11.74 -14.60 -5.57
CA PHE A 147 -11.29 -15.24 -6.81
C PHE A 147 -9.82 -14.90 -7.07
N ALA A 148 -9.22 -15.42 -8.15
CA ALA A 148 -7.82 -15.15 -8.49
C ALA A 148 -6.86 -15.47 -7.34
N GLY A 149 -6.86 -16.72 -6.86
CA GLY A 149 -5.99 -17.13 -5.74
C GLY A 149 -6.30 -16.46 -4.40
N GLY A 150 -7.40 -15.72 -4.29
CA GLY A 150 -7.77 -14.96 -3.09
C GLY A 150 -7.50 -13.45 -3.21
N CYS A 151 -6.77 -13.01 -4.23
CA CYS A 151 -6.44 -11.58 -4.39
C CYS A 151 -7.65 -10.75 -4.84
N GLY A 152 -8.56 -11.26 -5.67
CA GLY A 152 -9.74 -10.53 -6.12
C GLY A 152 -10.98 -10.79 -5.29
N ARG A 153 -12.01 -9.96 -5.49
CA ARG A 153 -13.35 -10.13 -4.90
C ARG A 153 -14.40 -10.03 -6.00
N VAL A 154 -15.40 -10.94 -5.97
CA VAL A 154 -16.54 -10.89 -6.87
C VAL A 154 -17.84 -10.92 -6.06
N GLY A 155 -18.78 -10.03 -6.37
CA GLY A 155 -19.99 -9.89 -5.58
C GLY A 155 -21.08 -9.08 -6.27
N GLU A 156 -22.18 -8.91 -5.59
CA GLU A 156 -23.39 -8.24 -6.09
C GLU A 156 -23.28 -6.72 -5.94
N VAL A 157 -23.79 -6.00 -6.92
CA VAL A 157 -24.03 -4.56 -6.88
C VAL A 157 -25.46 -4.26 -7.32
N ASP A 158 -25.98 -3.09 -6.96
CA ASP A 158 -27.22 -2.62 -7.55
C ASP A 158 -27.02 -2.45 -9.06
N PRO A 159 -28.02 -2.87 -9.89
CA PRO A 159 -27.87 -2.83 -11.33
C PRO A 159 -27.46 -1.44 -11.83
N ILE A 160 -26.32 -1.34 -12.50
CA ILE A 160 -25.74 -0.09 -12.96
C ILE A 160 -25.22 -0.24 -14.39
N PRO A 161 -25.48 0.71 -15.31
CA PRO A 161 -24.86 0.75 -16.62
C PRO A 161 -23.34 0.91 -16.52
N VAL A 162 -22.59 0.29 -17.43
CA VAL A 162 -21.11 0.34 -17.41
C VAL A 162 -20.55 1.77 -17.46
N PRO A 163 -21.07 2.67 -18.32
CA PRO A 163 -20.58 4.06 -18.32
C PRO A 163 -20.77 4.79 -16.98
N GLU A 164 -21.88 4.51 -16.29
CA GLU A 164 -22.16 5.09 -14.97
C GLU A 164 -21.24 4.50 -13.90
N LEU A 165 -20.98 3.18 -13.96
CA LEU A 165 -20.00 2.53 -13.06
C LEU A 165 -18.59 3.06 -13.28
N ALA A 166 -18.18 3.26 -14.54
CA ALA A 166 -16.90 3.86 -14.87
C ALA A 166 -16.78 5.31 -14.35
N LYS A 167 -17.83 6.10 -14.47
CA LYS A 167 -17.89 7.44 -13.88
C LYS A 167 -17.84 7.40 -12.34
N LYS A 168 -18.57 6.47 -11.72
CA LYS A 168 -18.51 6.25 -10.27
C LYS A 168 -17.09 5.87 -9.83
N ALA A 169 -16.37 5.04 -10.61
CA ALA A 169 -14.98 4.69 -10.34
C ALA A 169 -14.08 5.93 -10.38
N GLN A 170 -14.18 6.73 -11.43
CA GLN A 170 -13.42 7.99 -11.55
C GLN A 170 -13.62 8.90 -10.33
N ASP A 171 -14.87 9.14 -9.94
CA ASP A 171 -15.21 10.09 -8.88
C ASP A 171 -14.87 9.54 -7.49
N ALA A 172 -15.13 8.23 -7.24
CA ALA A 172 -14.93 7.63 -5.94
C ALA A 172 -13.44 7.41 -5.63
N LEU A 173 -12.65 7.00 -6.62
CA LEU A 173 -11.21 6.82 -6.46
C LEU A 173 -10.49 8.16 -6.43
N GLY A 174 -10.88 9.10 -7.28
CA GLY A 174 -10.28 10.44 -7.30
C GLY A 174 -10.37 11.18 -5.97
N LYS A 175 -11.45 10.98 -5.21
CA LYS A 175 -11.62 11.57 -3.87
C LYS A 175 -10.70 10.96 -2.79
N ARG A 176 -10.07 9.82 -3.07
CA ARG A 176 -9.27 9.05 -2.13
C ARG A 176 -7.78 9.07 -2.43
N CYS A 177 -7.41 9.57 -3.61
CA CYS A 177 -6.03 9.66 -4.06
C CYS A 177 -5.41 11.03 -3.76
N ASN A 178 -4.10 11.06 -3.59
CA ASN A 178 -3.33 12.30 -3.55
C ASN A 178 -3.18 12.85 -4.97
N LEU A 179 -4.24 13.45 -5.50
CA LEU A 179 -4.20 14.09 -6.81
C LEU A 179 -3.64 15.52 -6.70
N PRO A 180 -2.95 16.03 -7.73
CA PRO A 180 -2.56 17.43 -7.77
C PRO A 180 -3.83 18.32 -7.78
N GLU A 181 -3.75 19.49 -7.13
CA GLU A 181 -4.87 20.45 -7.06
C GLU A 181 -5.34 20.91 -8.46
N THR A 182 -4.40 20.97 -9.39
CA THR A 182 -4.64 21.30 -10.79
C THR A 182 -4.16 20.15 -11.66
N GLY A 183 -5.08 19.34 -12.14
CA GLY A 183 -4.72 18.20 -12.97
C GLY A 183 -5.95 17.39 -13.36
N PRO A 184 -5.80 16.47 -14.32
CA PRO A 184 -6.90 15.59 -14.70
C PRO A 184 -7.28 14.68 -13.53
N ALA A 185 -8.58 14.39 -13.45
CA ALA A 185 -9.10 13.35 -12.57
C ALA A 185 -8.49 12.00 -12.92
N VAL A 186 -8.70 11.00 -12.03
CA VAL A 186 -8.35 9.59 -12.32
C VAL A 186 -8.80 9.22 -13.73
N GLN A 187 -7.89 8.67 -14.53
CA GLN A 187 -8.18 8.23 -15.90
C GLN A 187 -8.85 6.86 -15.86
N VAL A 188 -10.03 6.75 -16.44
CA VAL A 188 -10.78 5.48 -16.52
C VAL A 188 -11.02 5.12 -17.97
N LYS A 189 -10.66 3.89 -18.35
CA LYS A 189 -10.96 3.30 -19.65
C LYS A 189 -11.92 2.13 -19.44
N TYR A 190 -12.86 1.90 -20.36
CA TYR A 190 -13.76 0.76 -20.25
C TYR A 190 -14.16 0.19 -21.61
N THR A 191 -14.55 -1.09 -21.60
CA THR A 191 -15.33 -1.74 -22.65
C THR A 191 -16.73 -2.02 -22.10
N ASP A 192 -17.75 -1.94 -22.95
CA ASP A 192 -19.14 -2.11 -22.56
C ASP A 192 -19.77 -3.28 -23.34
N SER A 193 -20.24 -4.29 -22.64
CA SER A 193 -20.96 -5.44 -23.21
C SER A 193 -22.44 -5.11 -23.56
N GLY A 194 -22.90 -3.90 -23.26
CA GLY A 194 -24.27 -3.46 -23.47
C GLY A 194 -25.26 -3.99 -22.42
N ARG A 195 -24.79 -4.60 -21.36
CA ARG A 195 -25.62 -5.14 -20.26
C ARG A 195 -25.33 -4.39 -18.95
N PRO A 196 -26.35 -4.15 -18.10
CA PRO A 196 -26.10 -3.57 -16.78
C PRO A 196 -25.30 -4.55 -15.90
N VAL A 197 -24.40 -4.01 -15.11
CA VAL A 197 -23.59 -4.76 -14.13
C VAL A 197 -24.45 -5.03 -12.90
N ARG A 198 -24.58 -6.30 -12.53
CA ARG A 198 -25.24 -6.82 -11.30
C ARG A 198 -24.24 -7.57 -10.44
N ARG A 199 -23.28 -8.24 -11.08
CA ARG A 199 -22.18 -8.97 -10.44
C ARG A 199 -20.86 -8.38 -10.89
N LEU A 200 -20.20 -7.72 -9.96
CA LEU A 200 -18.93 -7.01 -10.18
C LEU A 200 -17.76 -7.83 -9.65
N ALA A 201 -16.73 -8.02 -10.45
CA ALA A 201 -15.43 -8.49 -9.99
C ALA A 201 -14.51 -7.28 -9.83
N VAL A 202 -13.77 -7.21 -8.72
CA VAL A 202 -12.73 -6.21 -8.48
C VAL A 202 -11.40 -6.89 -8.19
N ILE A 203 -10.36 -6.38 -8.81
CA ILE A 203 -8.97 -6.71 -8.51
C ILE A 203 -8.10 -5.49 -8.79
N SER A 204 -7.41 -5.01 -7.78
CA SER A 204 -6.57 -3.82 -7.85
C SER A 204 -5.33 -4.02 -8.74
N GLY A 205 -4.58 -2.97 -8.99
CA GLY A 205 -3.31 -3.06 -9.70
C GLY A 205 -3.41 -3.64 -11.10
N ALA A 206 -2.55 -4.58 -11.44
CA ALA A 206 -2.42 -5.16 -12.78
C ALA A 206 -3.28 -6.41 -13.02
N GLY A 207 -4.54 -6.40 -12.59
CA GLY A 207 -5.45 -7.55 -12.64
C GLY A 207 -6.13 -7.85 -13.97
N GLY A 208 -5.83 -7.10 -15.05
CA GLY A 208 -6.56 -7.23 -16.32
C GLY A 208 -6.45 -8.57 -17.02
N SER A 209 -5.43 -9.38 -16.74
CA SER A 209 -5.27 -10.73 -17.30
C SER A 209 -6.23 -11.77 -16.67
N LEU A 210 -6.86 -11.44 -15.56
CA LEU A 210 -7.73 -12.34 -14.77
C LEU A 210 -9.21 -12.27 -15.23
N PHE A 211 -9.46 -11.71 -16.41
CA PHE A 211 -10.81 -11.55 -16.94
C PHE A 211 -11.51 -12.90 -17.18
N GLU A 212 -10.79 -13.96 -17.56
CA GLU A 212 -11.38 -15.29 -17.76
C GLU A 212 -11.85 -15.90 -16.42
N GLU A 213 -11.08 -15.71 -15.35
CA GLU A 213 -11.48 -16.14 -14.02
C GLU A 213 -12.72 -15.36 -13.52
N ALA A 214 -12.76 -14.05 -13.78
CA ALA A 214 -13.94 -13.23 -13.46
C ALA A 214 -15.19 -13.74 -14.22
N ILE A 215 -15.05 -14.12 -15.50
CA ILE A 215 -16.15 -14.76 -16.27
C ILE A 215 -16.57 -16.07 -15.63
N ALA A 216 -15.63 -16.93 -15.25
CA ALA A 216 -15.92 -18.21 -14.61
C ALA A 216 -16.68 -18.06 -13.30
N MET A 217 -16.46 -16.94 -12.59
CA MET A 217 -17.21 -16.56 -11.37
C MET A 217 -18.55 -15.87 -11.67
N GLY A 218 -18.94 -15.75 -12.95
CA GLY A 218 -20.20 -15.16 -13.38
C GLY A 218 -20.26 -13.64 -13.29
N ALA A 219 -19.13 -12.95 -13.30
CA ALA A 219 -19.10 -11.50 -13.31
C ALA A 219 -19.64 -10.90 -14.62
N ASP A 220 -20.37 -9.79 -14.53
CA ASP A 220 -20.79 -8.97 -15.67
C ASP A 220 -19.71 -7.97 -16.07
N CYS A 221 -18.87 -7.57 -15.09
CA CYS A 221 -17.82 -6.59 -15.25
C CYS A 221 -16.61 -6.93 -14.39
N LEU A 222 -15.40 -6.75 -14.93
CA LEU A 222 -14.16 -6.72 -14.18
C LEU A 222 -13.70 -5.26 -14.05
N LEU A 223 -13.54 -4.77 -12.80
CA LEU A 223 -12.88 -3.50 -12.50
C LEU A 223 -11.48 -3.80 -11.98
N THR A 224 -10.47 -3.20 -12.59
CA THR A 224 -9.06 -3.36 -12.24
C THR A 224 -8.30 -2.04 -12.40
N GLY A 225 -7.05 -1.99 -11.95
CA GLY A 225 -6.17 -0.85 -12.20
C GLY A 225 -5.68 -0.82 -13.64
N GLU A 226 -5.13 -1.91 -14.13
CA GLU A 226 -4.50 -1.98 -15.45
C GLU A 226 -5.02 -3.15 -16.27
N ALA A 227 -5.32 -2.87 -17.54
CA ALA A 227 -5.58 -3.88 -18.55
C ALA A 227 -4.96 -3.43 -19.88
N ASN A 228 -4.32 -4.38 -20.58
CA ASN A 228 -3.78 -4.12 -21.90
C ASN A 228 -4.87 -4.21 -22.99
N HIS A 229 -4.51 -3.81 -24.22
CA HIS A 229 -5.43 -3.83 -25.36
C HIS A 229 -6.04 -5.22 -25.62
N HIS A 230 -5.22 -6.27 -25.54
CA HIS A 230 -5.69 -7.63 -25.82
C HIS A 230 -6.66 -8.13 -24.77
N HIS A 231 -6.40 -7.87 -23.49
CA HIS A 231 -7.33 -8.18 -22.39
C HIS A 231 -8.70 -7.52 -22.64
N ALA A 232 -8.70 -6.26 -23.07
CA ALA A 232 -9.94 -5.53 -23.36
C ALA A 232 -10.70 -6.12 -24.56
N CYS A 233 -9.99 -6.49 -25.64
CA CYS A 233 -10.59 -7.13 -26.81
C CYS A 233 -11.19 -8.50 -26.47
N ASP A 234 -10.45 -9.33 -25.72
CA ASP A 234 -10.88 -10.69 -25.38
C ASP A 234 -12.04 -10.67 -24.39
N ALA A 235 -11.99 -9.84 -23.37
CA ALA A 235 -13.09 -9.64 -22.42
C ALA A 235 -14.38 -9.21 -23.16
N ALA A 236 -14.28 -8.22 -24.05
CA ALA A 236 -15.41 -7.76 -24.85
C ALA A 236 -15.98 -8.86 -25.76
N ARG A 237 -15.11 -9.62 -26.44
CA ARG A 237 -15.49 -10.77 -27.28
C ARG A 237 -16.23 -11.86 -26.49
N LEU A 238 -15.85 -12.05 -25.23
CA LEU A 238 -16.48 -13.03 -24.34
C LEU A 238 -17.68 -12.46 -23.57
N GLY A 239 -18.07 -11.19 -23.82
CA GLY A 239 -19.22 -10.55 -23.26
C GLY A 239 -19.04 -10.03 -21.83
N LEU A 240 -17.81 -9.89 -21.35
CA LEU A 240 -17.47 -9.25 -20.09
C LEU A 240 -17.17 -7.77 -20.33
N SER A 241 -17.78 -6.89 -19.56
CA SER A 241 -17.35 -5.49 -19.47
C SER A 241 -16.06 -5.40 -18.68
N LEU A 242 -15.18 -4.48 -19.06
CA LEU A 242 -13.90 -4.27 -18.38
C LEU A 242 -13.71 -2.78 -18.09
N ILE A 243 -13.37 -2.43 -16.84
CA ILE A 243 -13.04 -1.08 -16.41
C ILE A 243 -11.61 -1.08 -15.89
N ALA A 244 -10.73 -0.26 -16.49
CA ALA A 244 -9.37 -0.03 -16.01
C ALA A 244 -9.28 1.41 -15.46
N ALA A 245 -9.05 1.52 -14.15
CA ALA A 245 -9.18 2.77 -13.39
C ALA A 245 -7.85 3.30 -12.83
N GLY A 246 -6.72 2.75 -13.27
CA GLY A 246 -5.38 3.12 -12.84
C GLY A 246 -4.87 2.29 -11.65
N HIS A 247 -3.60 1.87 -11.74
CA HIS A 247 -2.93 1.06 -10.72
C HIS A 247 -2.96 1.78 -9.36
N TYR A 248 -2.32 2.95 -9.31
CA TYR A 248 -2.29 3.79 -8.13
C TYR A 248 -3.68 4.06 -7.55
N ALA A 249 -4.65 4.40 -8.38
CA ALA A 249 -5.98 4.80 -7.92
C ALA A 249 -6.78 3.63 -7.31
N THR A 250 -6.58 2.40 -7.77
CA THR A 250 -7.27 1.23 -7.23
C THR A 250 -6.65 0.72 -5.93
N GLU A 251 -5.38 1.02 -5.66
CA GLU A 251 -4.64 0.53 -4.49
C GLU A 251 -4.47 1.59 -3.39
N PHE A 252 -4.23 2.85 -3.75
CA PHE A 252 -3.95 3.91 -2.77
C PHE A 252 -4.98 4.01 -1.63
N PRO A 253 -6.30 3.76 -1.83
CA PRO A 253 -7.27 3.79 -0.75
C PRO A 253 -6.97 2.87 0.44
N VAL A 254 -6.18 1.79 0.26
CA VAL A 254 -5.79 0.88 1.36
C VAL A 254 -4.90 1.58 2.39
N THR A 255 -4.17 2.61 2.01
CA THR A 255 -3.27 3.35 2.92
C THR A 255 -4.02 3.92 4.12
N ALA A 256 -5.22 4.45 3.91
CA ALA A 256 -6.08 4.92 4.99
C ALA A 256 -6.53 3.76 5.90
N ALA A 257 -6.94 2.63 5.33
CA ALA A 257 -7.36 1.46 6.09
C ALA A 257 -6.19 0.85 6.91
N MET A 258 -4.99 0.77 6.33
CA MET A 258 -3.78 0.35 7.06
C MET A 258 -3.49 1.29 8.23
N ALA A 259 -3.55 2.61 8.00
CA ALA A 259 -3.30 3.60 9.04
C ALA A 259 -4.32 3.49 10.19
N GLU A 260 -5.60 3.29 9.88
CA GLU A 260 -6.65 3.09 10.88
C GLU A 260 -6.42 1.82 11.72
N ARG A 261 -6.02 0.73 11.10
CA ARG A 261 -5.71 -0.53 11.80
C ARG A 261 -4.48 -0.41 12.70
N LEU A 262 -3.44 0.29 12.25
CA LEU A 262 -2.27 0.56 13.07
C LEU A 262 -2.62 1.46 14.26
N ARG A 263 -3.42 2.52 14.07
CA ARG A 263 -3.90 3.38 15.17
C ARG A 263 -4.75 2.61 16.19
N ALA A 264 -5.57 1.68 15.71
CA ALA A 264 -6.37 0.83 16.60
C ALA A 264 -5.51 -0.16 17.39
N ALA A 265 -4.46 -0.70 16.78
CA ALA A 265 -3.54 -1.63 17.43
C ALA A 265 -2.56 -0.94 18.39
N PHE A 266 -2.16 0.30 18.10
CA PHE A 266 -1.17 1.09 18.83
C PHE A 266 -1.66 2.54 19.00
N PRO A 267 -2.59 2.79 19.93
CA PRO A 267 -3.17 4.14 20.13
C PRO A 267 -2.16 5.21 20.57
N GLU A 268 -1.00 4.79 21.08
CA GLU A 268 0.10 5.65 21.51
C GLU A 268 1.01 6.12 20.36
N LEU A 269 0.96 5.44 19.20
CA LEU A 269 1.79 5.81 18.05
C LEU A 269 1.14 6.92 17.21
N GLU A 270 1.96 7.83 16.74
CA GLU A 270 1.54 8.75 15.69
C GLU A 270 1.62 8.04 14.32
N VAL A 271 0.46 7.77 13.71
CA VAL A 271 0.39 7.12 12.40
C VAL A 271 -0.12 8.11 11.36
N LEU A 272 0.73 8.44 10.41
CA LEU A 272 0.49 9.39 9.34
C LEU A 272 0.29 8.65 8.01
N VAL A 273 -0.51 9.22 7.10
CA VAL A 273 -0.56 8.79 5.70
C VAL A 273 0.29 9.75 4.87
N SER A 274 1.11 9.22 3.98
CA SER A 274 1.98 10.01 3.12
C SER A 274 1.18 10.96 2.23
N THR A 275 1.66 12.19 2.14
CA THR A 275 1.16 13.22 1.20
C THR A 275 2.12 13.40 0.02
N ALA A 276 3.31 12.84 0.09
CA ALA A 276 4.30 12.88 -0.98
C ALA A 276 4.09 11.77 -2.03
N ASN A 277 3.49 10.64 -1.64
CA ASN A 277 3.20 9.55 -2.58
C ASN A 277 2.10 9.96 -3.56
N ARG A 278 2.37 9.84 -4.85
CA ARG A 278 1.50 10.24 -5.96
C ARG A 278 1.59 9.24 -7.10
N ASP A 279 0.58 9.23 -7.95
CA ASP A 279 0.64 8.52 -9.23
C ASP A 279 1.89 8.98 -10.02
N PRO A 280 2.76 8.05 -10.46
CA PRO A 280 3.93 8.40 -11.26
C PRO A 280 3.58 8.96 -12.64
N TYR A 281 2.38 8.70 -13.14
CA TYR A 281 1.93 9.20 -14.44
C TYR A 281 1.35 10.60 -14.35
N THR A 282 1.64 11.40 -15.37
CA THR A 282 0.97 12.67 -15.64
C THR A 282 0.07 12.50 -16.86
N TYR A 283 -1.18 12.85 -16.72
CA TYR A 283 -2.18 12.71 -17.78
C TYR A 283 -2.46 14.05 -18.48
N ILE A 284 -2.73 14.03 -19.77
CA ILE A 284 -3.03 15.18 -20.62
C ILE A 284 -4.47 15.12 -21.14
#